data_a6702fea424da5ff9231e71bb567fc7f
#
_entry.id   a6702fea424da5ff9231e71bb567fc7f
#
_cell.length_a   1.000
_cell.length_b   1.000
_cell.length_c   1.000
_cell.angle_alpha   90.00
_cell.angle_beta   90.00
_cell.angle_gamma   90.00
#
_symmetry.space_group_name_H-M   'P 1'
#
loop_
_entity.id
_entity.type
_entity.pdbx_description
1 polymer ?
#
loop_
_entity_poly.entity_id
_entity_poly.type
_entity_poly.pdbx_seq_one_letter_code
_entity_poly.pdbx_strand_id
1 'polypeptide(L)'
;MKKLWLAFLCTLCFAVPAFAGSLTIAVQDKASVKGPYITLGEIAAITGEEAGRVEQLAGLRLGYAPAPGSSTVLTKELLGTRLAATGADFSDVVWQTAPSVTIMTESQVVSGQHLADAATQAVYNKLTGITGELTVTPAAVPSDVLVPLGTVQVVAEIPAGVRFTGFTTAYITIFVDGQRFNSIPVRLTVKLYQQVVVAARAISGREVLTADSIRLERADTGRLAAGYITDSNQAIGLQSRRLIMQGTVLTGQLLEKPVLIARGTTITVVARVGDIEVTASGQALQDGVKDQLIRVQNTNSRRIITARVIDNATVLVGTYSGK
;
A
#
# COMPACT_ATOMS: atom_id res chain seq x y z
N MET A 1 -9.85 -86.52 -68.08
CA MET A 1 -10.15 -85.17 -68.62
C MET A 1 -10.31 -84.20 -67.47
N LYS A 2 -9.29 -83.45 -67.09
CA LYS A 2 -9.37 -82.14 -66.36
C LYS A 2 -7.94 -81.59 -66.34
N LYS A 3 -7.74 -80.52 -67.05
CA LYS A 3 -6.47 -79.85 -67.23
C LYS A 3 -6.17 -79.00 -65.95
N LEU A 4 -5.00 -79.25 -65.33
CA LEU A 4 -4.51 -78.45 -64.23
C LEU A 4 -3.71 -77.27 -64.81
N TRP A 5 -4.18 -76.05 -64.60
CA TRP A 5 -3.46 -74.84 -64.93
C TRP A 5 -2.69 -74.37 -63.67
N LEU A 6 -1.34 -74.42 -63.77
CA LEU A 6 -0.44 -73.93 -62.76
C LEU A 6 -0.17 -72.46 -63.05
N ALA A 7 -0.73 -71.56 -62.22
CA ALA A 7 -0.48 -70.15 -62.30
C ALA A 7 0.80 -69.82 -61.49
N PHE A 8 1.85 -69.35 -62.17
CA PHE A 8 3.08 -68.92 -61.61
C PHE A 8 2.89 -67.46 -61.13
N LEU A 9 2.73 -67.25 -59.81
CA LEU A 9 2.65 -65.92 -59.21
C LEU A 9 4.07 -65.33 -59.01
N CYS A 10 4.48 -64.41 -59.88
CA CYS A 10 5.72 -63.73 -59.80
C CYS A 10 5.55 -62.59 -58.76
N THR A 11 6.04 -62.79 -57.53
CA THR A 11 6.04 -61.80 -56.49
C THR A 11 7.12 -60.78 -56.80
N LEU A 12 6.73 -59.63 -57.35
CA LEU A 12 7.62 -58.50 -57.57
C LEU A 12 7.83 -57.77 -56.18
N CYS A 13 8.95 -58.04 -55.50
CA CYS A 13 9.36 -57.34 -54.33
C CYS A 13 9.76 -55.92 -54.76
N PHE A 14 8.86 -54.96 -54.59
CA PHE A 14 9.22 -53.58 -54.58
C PHE A 14 10.07 -53.32 -53.30
N ALA A 15 11.39 -53.18 -53.43
CA ALA A 15 12.24 -52.58 -52.41
C ALA A 15 11.87 -51.10 -52.31
N VAL A 16 11.04 -50.78 -51.35
CA VAL A 16 10.84 -49.38 -50.93
C VAL A 16 12.20 -48.95 -50.35
N PRO A 17 12.88 -47.94 -50.90
CA PRO A 17 14.07 -47.42 -50.26
C PRO A 17 13.62 -46.94 -48.91
N ALA A 18 14.14 -47.50 -47.83
CA ALA A 18 14.05 -46.96 -46.52
C ALA A 18 14.84 -45.61 -46.55
N PHE A 19 14.14 -44.51 -46.78
CA PHE A 19 14.67 -43.20 -46.45
C PHE A 19 14.91 -43.26 -44.97
N ALA A 20 16.13 -43.37 -44.53
CA ALA A 20 16.56 -43.07 -43.17
C ALA A 20 15.96 -41.71 -42.85
N GLY A 21 15.10 -41.67 -41.83
CA GLY A 21 14.25 -40.51 -41.53
C GLY A 21 15.08 -39.27 -41.40
N SER A 22 15.11 -38.45 -42.46
CA SER A 22 15.77 -37.15 -42.41
C SER A 22 14.94 -36.19 -41.61
N LEU A 23 15.56 -35.62 -40.57
CA LEU A 23 14.95 -34.59 -39.77
C LEU A 23 14.90 -33.29 -40.59
N THR A 24 13.72 -32.71 -40.76
CA THR A 24 13.52 -31.46 -41.52
C THR A 24 13.17 -30.30 -40.57
N ILE A 25 13.92 -29.19 -40.72
CA ILE A 25 13.62 -27.95 -39.97
C ILE A 25 13.26 -26.88 -41.00
N ALA A 26 12.00 -26.45 -40.97
CA ALA A 26 11.46 -25.39 -41.82
C ALA A 26 11.27 -24.12 -41.02
N VAL A 27 12.17 -23.13 -41.22
CA VAL A 27 12.13 -21.83 -40.53
C VAL A 27 11.10 -20.94 -41.24
N GLN A 28 10.21 -20.34 -40.45
CA GLN A 28 9.14 -19.47 -40.92
C GLN A 28 9.63 -18.05 -41.21
N ASP A 29 8.99 -17.30 -42.10
CA ASP A 29 9.27 -15.89 -42.37
C ASP A 29 8.88 -15.00 -41.20
N LYS A 30 7.84 -15.38 -40.45
CA LYS A 30 7.34 -14.68 -39.27
C LYS A 30 7.06 -15.69 -38.18
N ALA A 31 7.45 -15.36 -36.97
CA ALA A 31 7.22 -16.18 -35.79
C ALA A 31 6.78 -15.33 -34.59
N SER A 32 5.87 -15.88 -33.81
CA SER A 32 5.49 -15.34 -32.50
C SER A 32 6.14 -16.18 -31.42
N VAL A 33 6.80 -15.53 -30.45
CA VAL A 33 7.45 -16.19 -29.31
C VAL A 33 6.84 -15.71 -28.00
N LYS A 34 6.77 -16.60 -27.01
CA LYS A 34 6.24 -16.24 -25.69
C LYS A 34 7.26 -15.48 -24.83
N GLY A 35 8.59 -15.68 -25.12
CA GLY A 35 9.67 -15.13 -24.30
C GLY A 35 9.88 -15.91 -22.98
N PRO A 36 10.87 -15.57 -22.18
CA PRO A 36 11.92 -14.53 -22.41
C PRO A 36 13.01 -14.95 -23.40
N TYR A 37 13.01 -16.21 -23.87
CA TYR A 37 13.95 -16.74 -24.84
C TYR A 37 13.22 -17.11 -26.13
N ILE A 38 13.96 -16.99 -27.24
CA ILE A 38 13.54 -17.55 -28.53
C ILE A 38 13.95 -19.02 -28.54
N THR A 39 13.01 -19.93 -28.75
CA THR A 39 13.31 -21.35 -28.95
C THR A 39 13.20 -21.73 -30.43
N LEU A 40 13.93 -22.76 -30.84
CA LEU A 40 13.93 -23.19 -32.24
C LEU A 40 12.53 -23.67 -32.66
N GLY A 41 11.80 -24.36 -31.78
CA GLY A 41 10.43 -24.83 -32.05
C GLY A 41 9.39 -23.74 -32.19
N GLU A 42 9.66 -22.51 -31.66
CA GLU A 42 8.75 -21.36 -31.86
C GLU A 42 8.93 -20.70 -33.22
N ILE A 43 10.13 -20.79 -33.82
CA ILE A 43 10.45 -20.11 -35.09
C ILE A 43 10.52 -21.06 -36.28
N ALA A 44 10.50 -22.37 -36.04
CA ALA A 44 10.61 -23.37 -37.07
C ALA A 44 9.67 -24.58 -36.82
N ALA A 45 9.12 -25.13 -37.88
CA ALA A 45 8.48 -26.45 -37.85
C ALA A 45 9.56 -27.53 -37.95
N ILE A 46 9.62 -28.42 -36.96
CA ILE A 46 10.58 -29.52 -36.89
C ILE A 46 9.81 -30.83 -37.11
N THR A 47 10.17 -31.57 -38.14
CA THR A 47 9.56 -32.85 -38.47
C THR A 47 10.61 -33.95 -38.60
N GLY A 48 10.35 -35.10 -38.00
CA GLY A 48 11.24 -36.25 -38.00
C GLY A 48 10.56 -37.46 -37.36
N GLU A 49 11.12 -38.66 -37.57
CA GLU A 49 10.55 -39.89 -37.02
C GLU A 49 10.82 -40.06 -35.51
N GLU A 50 11.91 -39.49 -35.01
CA GLU A 50 12.33 -39.61 -33.61
C GLU A 50 11.79 -38.43 -32.77
N ALA A 51 10.65 -38.67 -32.11
CA ALA A 51 9.99 -37.62 -31.31
C ALA A 51 10.87 -36.98 -30.24
N GLY A 52 11.75 -37.75 -29.55
CA GLY A 52 12.65 -37.25 -28.53
C GLY A 52 13.69 -36.26 -29.11
N ARG A 53 14.18 -36.52 -30.32
CA ARG A 53 15.12 -35.64 -31.03
C ARG A 53 14.44 -34.35 -31.49
N VAL A 54 13.21 -34.43 -31.96
CA VAL A 54 12.38 -33.29 -32.35
C VAL A 54 12.16 -32.39 -31.15
N GLU A 55 11.79 -32.92 -29.99
CA GLU A 55 11.55 -32.16 -28.77
C GLU A 55 12.81 -31.53 -28.23
N GLN A 56 13.94 -32.24 -28.24
CA GLN A 56 15.23 -31.72 -27.86
C GLN A 56 15.64 -30.50 -28.69
N LEU A 57 15.50 -30.57 -30.01
CA LEU A 57 15.83 -29.49 -30.94
C LEU A 57 14.86 -28.33 -30.80
N ALA A 58 13.57 -28.59 -30.62
CA ALA A 58 12.55 -27.58 -30.41
C ALA A 58 12.85 -26.73 -29.16
N GLY A 59 13.38 -27.35 -28.10
CA GLY A 59 13.75 -26.69 -26.86
C GLY A 59 15.04 -25.86 -26.89
N LEU A 60 15.81 -25.88 -28.00
CA LEU A 60 17.08 -25.13 -28.10
C LEU A 60 16.85 -23.62 -28.03
N ARG A 61 17.54 -22.97 -27.10
CA ARG A 61 17.46 -21.53 -26.90
C ARG A 61 18.41 -20.80 -27.85
N LEU A 62 17.86 -19.92 -28.68
CA LEU A 62 18.60 -19.17 -29.71
C LEU A 62 18.95 -17.74 -29.28
N GLY A 63 18.58 -17.35 -28.05
CA GLY A 63 18.85 -16.03 -27.48
C GLY A 63 17.63 -15.45 -26.80
N TYR A 64 17.76 -14.19 -26.37
CA TYR A 64 16.63 -13.48 -25.74
C TYR A 64 15.61 -13.01 -26.77
N ALA A 65 14.34 -13.13 -26.43
CA ALA A 65 13.24 -12.55 -27.18
C ALA A 65 13.27 -11.02 -27.11
N PRO A 66 12.76 -10.29 -28.12
CA PRO A 66 12.57 -8.85 -28.04
C PRO A 66 11.58 -8.51 -26.91
N ALA A 67 11.53 -7.23 -26.51
CA ALA A 67 10.60 -6.77 -25.51
C ALA A 67 9.14 -7.11 -25.92
N PRO A 68 8.22 -7.37 -24.96
CA PRO A 68 6.82 -7.67 -25.27
C PRO A 68 6.21 -6.65 -26.22
N GLY A 69 5.51 -7.13 -27.26
CA GLY A 69 4.92 -6.32 -28.32
C GLY A 69 5.93 -5.72 -29.32
N SER A 70 7.23 -6.00 -29.15
CA SER A 70 8.28 -5.58 -30.08
C SER A 70 8.68 -6.73 -31.01
N SER A 71 9.33 -6.39 -32.14
CA SER A 71 9.83 -7.37 -33.08
C SER A 71 11.32 -7.19 -33.35
N THR A 72 11.98 -8.28 -33.76
CA THR A 72 13.35 -8.29 -34.24
C THR A 72 13.46 -9.14 -35.48
N VAL A 73 14.43 -8.86 -36.35
CA VAL A 73 14.69 -9.66 -37.54
C VAL A 73 15.96 -10.49 -37.29
N LEU A 74 15.84 -11.79 -37.45
CA LEU A 74 16.91 -12.75 -37.39
C LEU A 74 17.26 -13.21 -38.79
N THR A 75 18.42 -12.79 -39.30
CA THR A 75 18.90 -13.23 -40.63
C THR A 75 19.39 -14.67 -40.58
N LYS A 76 19.48 -15.32 -41.74
CA LYS A 76 19.98 -16.69 -41.86
C LYS A 76 21.40 -16.87 -41.29
N GLU A 77 22.28 -15.89 -41.49
CA GLU A 77 23.66 -15.91 -40.98
C GLU A 77 23.68 -15.83 -39.45
N LEU A 78 22.85 -14.93 -38.87
CA LEU A 78 22.74 -14.78 -37.42
C LEU A 78 22.08 -16.01 -36.78
N LEU A 79 21.09 -16.60 -37.45
CA LEU A 79 20.47 -17.85 -37.00
C LEU A 79 21.51 -18.98 -36.98
N GLY A 80 22.30 -19.12 -38.04
CA GLY A 80 23.38 -20.11 -38.10
C GLY A 80 24.41 -19.95 -36.99
N THR A 81 24.80 -18.71 -36.68
CA THR A 81 25.73 -18.42 -35.59
C THR A 81 25.13 -18.82 -34.23
N ARG A 82 23.85 -18.51 -34.00
CA ARG A 82 23.17 -18.87 -32.75
C ARG A 82 22.96 -20.38 -32.61
N LEU A 83 22.65 -21.09 -33.70
CA LEU A 83 22.56 -22.55 -33.72
C LEU A 83 23.90 -23.21 -33.40
N ALA A 84 24.98 -22.75 -34.02
CA ALA A 84 26.32 -23.25 -33.73
C ALA A 84 26.73 -23.06 -32.25
N ALA A 85 26.31 -21.95 -31.64
CA ALA A 85 26.56 -21.66 -30.23
C ALA A 85 25.84 -22.61 -29.27
N THR A 86 24.78 -23.30 -29.70
CA THR A 86 24.06 -24.29 -28.87
C THR A 86 24.85 -25.59 -28.68
N GLY A 87 25.81 -25.88 -29.51
CA GLY A 87 26.59 -27.12 -29.50
C GLY A 87 25.79 -28.35 -29.92
N ALA A 88 24.57 -28.19 -30.43
CA ALA A 88 23.76 -29.29 -30.92
C ALA A 88 24.26 -29.81 -32.26
N ASP A 89 24.09 -31.11 -32.50
CA ASP A 89 24.41 -31.74 -33.78
C ASP A 89 23.24 -31.57 -34.75
N PHE A 90 23.55 -31.07 -35.96
CA PHE A 90 22.60 -30.85 -37.05
C PHE A 90 23.02 -31.57 -38.32
N SER A 91 23.88 -32.59 -38.25
CA SER A 91 24.43 -33.31 -39.39
C SER A 91 23.37 -34.11 -40.16
N ASP A 92 22.29 -34.51 -39.48
CA ASP A 92 21.15 -35.26 -39.98
C ASP A 92 19.99 -34.39 -40.46
N VAL A 93 20.16 -33.02 -40.42
CA VAL A 93 19.09 -32.06 -40.61
C VAL A 93 19.03 -31.52 -42.04
N VAL A 94 17.88 -31.57 -42.66
CA VAL A 94 17.55 -30.86 -43.91
C VAL A 94 16.93 -29.51 -43.57
N TRP A 95 17.62 -28.44 -43.96
CA TRP A 95 17.19 -27.07 -43.66
C TRP A 95 16.38 -26.47 -44.79
N GLN A 96 15.17 -25.99 -44.45
CA GLN A 96 14.35 -25.11 -45.29
C GLN A 96 14.29 -23.76 -44.60
N THR A 97 15.09 -22.81 -45.02
CA THR A 97 15.20 -21.50 -44.33
C THR A 97 14.82 -20.38 -45.27
N ALA A 98 13.98 -19.46 -44.76
CA ALA A 98 13.80 -18.15 -45.34
C ALA A 98 15.09 -17.31 -45.20
N PRO A 99 15.28 -16.25 -45.98
CA PRO A 99 16.41 -15.34 -45.87
C PRO A 99 16.54 -14.66 -44.51
N SER A 100 15.37 -14.42 -43.88
CA SER A 100 15.26 -13.87 -42.53
C SER A 100 13.91 -14.27 -41.89
N VAL A 101 13.86 -14.30 -40.57
CA VAL A 101 12.63 -14.46 -39.80
C VAL A 101 12.38 -13.22 -38.97
N THR A 102 11.18 -12.67 -39.08
CA THR A 102 10.70 -11.61 -38.19
C THR A 102 10.08 -12.24 -36.96
N ILE A 103 10.71 -12.06 -35.81
CA ILE A 103 10.28 -12.60 -34.53
C ILE A 103 9.60 -11.50 -33.73
N MET A 104 8.37 -11.74 -33.29
CA MET A 104 7.62 -10.84 -32.43
C MET A 104 7.32 -11.53 -31.10
N THR A 105 7.54 -10.84 -30.00
CA THR A 105 7.14 -11.35 -28.69
C THR A 105 5.65 -11.06 -28.45
N GLU A 106 4.91 -12.09 -28.17
CA GLU A 106 3.51 -11.97 -27.78
C GLU A 106 3.39 -11.16 -26.50
N SER A 107 2.32 -10.37 -26.40
CA SER A 107 2.13 -9.48 -25.27
C SER A 107 0.67 -9.33 -24.91
N GLN A 108 0.44 -8.99 -23.65
CA GLN A 108 -0.82 -8.52 -23.11
C GLN A 108 -0.64 -7.16 -22.46
N VAL A 109 -1.73 -6.43 -22.31
CA VAL A 109 -1.73 -5.07 -21.75
C VAL A 109 -2.14 -5.13 -20.30
N VAL A 110 -1.32 -4.57 -19.41
CA VAL A 110 -1.74 -4.18 -18.06
C VAL A 110 -2.07 -2.70 -18.09
N SER A 111 -3.35 -2.38 -17.93
CA SER A 111 -3.80 -0.98 -18.04
C SER A 111 -3.25 -0.12 -16.91
N GLY A 112 -2.89 1.12 -17.21
CA GLY A 112 -2.46 2.10 -16.24
C GLY A 112 -3.51 2.36 -15.15
N GLN A 113 -4.79 2.27 -15.51
CA GLN A 113 -5.88 2.38 -14.53
C GLN A 113 -5.83 1.25 -13.50
N HIS A 114 -5.60 0.00 -13.92
CA HIS A 114 -5.46 -1.14 -13.00
C HIS A 114 -4.29 -0.94 -12.03
N LEU A 115 -3.18 -0.38 -12.50
CA LEU A 115 -2.02 -0.05 -11.65
C LEU A 115 -2.35 1.05 -10.65
N ALA A 116 -3.08 2.09 -11.07
CA ALA A 116 -3.53 3.17 -10.21
C ALA A 116 -4.53 2.68 -9.14
N ASP A 117 -5.44 1.79 -9.52
CA ASP A 117 -6.42 1.19 -8.59
C ASP A 117 -5.72 0.31 -7.56
N ALA A 118 -4.74 -0.50 -7.97
CA ALA A 118 -3.93 -1.30 -7.06
C ALA A 118 -3.16 -0.43 -6.05
N ALA A 119 -2.57 0.69 -6.50
CA ALA A 119 -1.91 1.66 -5.64
C ALA A 119 -2.88 2.28 -4.62
N THR A 120 -4.05 2.66 -5.08
CA THR A 120 -5.12 3.26 -4.28
C THR A 120 -5.60 2.28 -3.21
N GLN A 121 -5.86 1.04 -3.60
CA GLN A 121 -6.29 -0.02 -2.69
C GLN A 121 -5.25 -0.33 -1.62
N ALA A 122 -3.96 -0.29 -1.97
CA ALA A 122 -2.87 -0.48 -1.00
C ALA A 122 -2.86 0.58 0.11
N VAL A 123 -3.22 1.85 -0.22
CA VAL A 123 -3.37 2.91 0.79
C VAL A 123 -4.56 2.61 1.71
N TYR A 124 -5.74 2.26 1.15
CA TYR A 124 -6.90 1.91 1.96
C TYR A 124 -6.62 0.73 2.90
N ASN A 125 -5.95 -0.31 2.40
CA ASN A 125 -5.56 -1.46 3.21
C ASN A 125 -4.59 -1.09 4.35
N LYS A 126 -3.64 -0.16 4.08
CA LYS A 126 -2.66 0.31 5.06
C LYS A 126 -3.29 1.17 6.16
N LEU A 127 -4.39 1.85 5.85
CA LEU A 127 -5.10 2.78 6.74
C LEU A 127 -6.42 2.18 7.31
N THR A 128 -6.55 0.87 7.30
CA THR A 128 -7.71 0.19 7.88
C THR A 128 -7.86 0.55 9.37
N GLY A 129 -9.07 0.95 9.76
CA GLY A 129 -9.39 1.32 11.16
C GLY A 129 -9.18 2.80 11.50
N ILE A 130 -8.74 3.64 10.57
CA ILE A 130 -8.69 5.10 10.79
C ILE A 130 -10.12 5.67 10.75
N THR A 131 -10.47 6.44 11.77
CA THR A 131 -11.76 7.15 11.81
C THR A 131 -11.70 8.37 10.91
N GLY A 132 -12.72 8.56 10.07
CA GLY A 132 -12.83 9.70 9.16
C GLY A 132 -13.07 9.28 7.71
N GLU A 133 -13.24 10.27 6.84
CA GLU A 133 -13.43 10.09 5.41
C GLU A 133 -12.08 10.17 4.69
N LEU A 134 -11.60 9.02 4.20
CA LEU A 134 -10.34 8.93 3.48
C LEU A 134 -10.58 9.14 1.99
N THR A 135 -9.83 10.07 1.38
CA THR A 135 -9.81 10.28 -0.06
C THR A 135 -8.39 10.00 -0.58
N VAL A 136 -8.28 9.09 -1.53
CA VAL A 136 -7.03 8.74 -2.18
C VAL A 136 -7.16 8.98 -3.67
N THR A 137 -6.29 9.83 -4.23
CA THR A 137 -6.35 10.21 -5.64
C THR A 137 -4.97 10.06 -6.26
N PRO A 138 -4.82 9.30 -7.36
CA PRO A 138 -3.58 9.27 -8.13
C PRO A 138 -3.25 10.66 -8.67
N ALA A 139 -1.98 11.07 -8.57
CA ALA A 139 -1.52 12.34 -9.14
C ALA A 139 -1.54 12.30 -10.67
N ALA A 140 -1.30 11.13 -11.24
CA ALA A 140 -1.47 10.81 -12.66
C ALA A 140 -1.74 9.30 -12.78
N VAL A 141 -2.52 8.92 -13.79
CA VAL A 141 -2.68 7.51 -14.17
C VAL A 141 -1.42 7.10 -14.93
N PRO A 142 -0.74 6.01 -14.55
CA PRO A 142 0.40 5.49 -15.31
C PRO A 142 0.01 5.12 -16.73
N SER A 143 0.99 5.05 -17.63
CA SER A 143 0.76 4.50 -18.97
C SER A 143 0.51 2.99 -18.88
N ASP A 144 -0.21 2.47 -19.88
CA ASP A 144 -0.37 1.04 -20.06
C ASP A 144 1.00 0.36 -20.23
N VAL A 145 1.11 -0.86 -19.73
CA VAL A 145 2.35 -1.65 -19.76
C VAL A 145 2.14 -2.91 -20.56
N LEU A 146 2.94 -3.10 -21.61
CA LEU A 146 3.02 -4.34 -22.34
C LEU A 146 3.85 -5.35 -21.54
N VAL A 147 3.26 -6.50 -21.25
CA VAL A 147 3.91 -7.60 -20.52
C VAL A 147 3.84 -8.88 -21.36
N PRO A 148 4.71 -9.89 -21.15
CA PRO A 148 4.57 -11.19 -21.80
C PRO A 148 3.21 -11.80 -21.57
N LEU A 149 2.76 -12.70 -22.47
CA LEU A 149 1.60 -13.52 -22.18
C LEU A 149 1.86 -14.43 -20.99
N GLY A 150 0.89 -14.55 -20.10
CA GLY A 150 0.97 -15.37 -18.90
C GLY A 150 0.01 -14.87 -17.82
N THR A 151 0.09 -15.46 -16.65
CA THR A 151 -0.70 -15.05 -15.47
C THR A 151 -0.10 -13.79 -14.86
N VAL A 152 -0.81 -12.68 -15.00
CA VAL A 152 -0.38 -11.39 -14.42
C VAL A 152 -0.82 -11.28 -12.97
N GLN A 153 0.11 -10.90 -12.11
CA GLN A 153 -0.14 -10.57 -10.72
C GLN A 153 0.45 -9.19 -10.43
N VAL A 154 -0.34 -8.31 -9.82
CA VAL A 154 0.04 -6.94 -9.47
C VAL A 154 0.12 -6.83 -7.95
N VAL A 155 1.27 -6.45 -7.44
CA VAL A 155 1.53 -6.26 -6.01
C VAL A 155 1.91 -4.81 -5.75
N ALA A 156 1.20 -4.16 -4.83
CA ALA A 156 1.42 -2.77 -4.46
C ALA A 156 2.04 -2.66 -3.06
N GLU A 157 3.13 -1.93 -2.91
CA GLU A 157 3.83 -1.70 -1.66
C GLU A 157 4.04 -0.20 -1.39
N ILE A 158 3.94 0.21 -0.12
CA ILE A 158 4.17 1.59 0.33
C ILE A 158 5.26 1.55 1.41
N PRO A 159 6.54 1.44 1.03
CA PRO A 159 7.64 1.22 1.98
C PRO A 159 7.88 2.43 2.89
N ALA A 160 7.66 3.65 2.41
CA ALA A 160 7.84 4.88 3.18
C ALA A 160 6.63 5.25 4.07
N GLY A 161 5.61 4.36 4.12
CA GLY A 161 4.34 4.65 4.80
C GLY A 161 3.47 5.67 4.07
N VAL A 162 2.25 5.87 4.59
CA VAL A 162 1.31 6.84 4.03
C VAL A 162 1.58 8.23 4.58
N ARG A 163 1.58 9.23 3.68
CA ARG A 163 1.75 10.65 4.00
C ARG A 163 0.49 11.42 3.65
N PHE A 164 -0.01 12.20 4.59
CA PHE A 164 -1.16 13.11 4.37
C PHE A 164 -0.70 14.48 3.85
N THR A 165 0.57 14.82 4.03
CA THR A 165 1.17 16.04 3.48
C THR A 165 2.13 15.66 2.35
N GLY A 166 1.89 16.18 1.14
CA GLY A 166 2.65 15.83 -0.05
C GLY A 166 2.15 14.54 -0.71
N PHE A 167 3.05 13.84 -1.40
CA PHE A 167 2.71 12.61 -2.10
C PHE A 167 3.09 11.37 -1.29
N THR A 168 2.18 10.40 -1.28
CA THR A 168 2.48 9.01 -0.94
C THR A 168 2.92 8.30 -2.23
N THR A 169 4.04 7.59 -2.21
CA THR A 169 4.49 6.80 -3.36
C THR A 169 4.26 5.32 -3.07
N ALA A 170 3.44 4.70 -3.92
CA ALA A 170 3.28 3.25 -3.97
C ALA A 170 4.15 2.68 -5.11
N TYR A 171 4.84 1.58 -4.85
CA TYR A 171 5.59 0.84 -5.87
C TYR A 171 4.74 -0.35 -6.29
N ILE A 172 4.38 -0.36 -7.58
CA ILE A 172 3.54 -1.39 -8.17
C ILE A 172 4.44 -2.36 -8.92
N THR A 173 4.60 -3.55 -8.38
CA THR A 173 5.39 -4.62 -9.00
C THR A 173 4.48 -5.54 -9.79
N ILE A 174 4.78 -5.71 -11.07
CA ILE A 174 4.07 -6.62 -11.97
C ILE A 174 4.87 -7.91 -12.03
N PHE A 175 4.19 -9.02 -11.75
CA PHE A 175 4.71 -10.37 -11.95
C PHE A 175 3.97 -11.02 -13.11
N VAL A 176 4.68 -11.82 -13.90
CA VAL A 176 4.13 -12.67 -14.96
C VAL A 176 4.62 -14.09 -14.68
N ASP A 177 3.69 -15.04 -14.55
CA ASP A 177 3.98 -16.42 -14.16
C ASP A 177 4.87 -16.55 -12.92
N GLY A 178 4.64 -15.67 -11.91
CA GLY A 178 5.38 -15.63 -10.66
C GLY A 178 6.76 -14.97 -10.74
N GLN A 179 7.22 -14.57 -11.93
CA GLN A 179 8.49 -13.87 -12.10
C GLN A 179 8.28 -12.35 -12.14
N ARG A 180 9.13 -11.61 -11.43
CA ARG A 180 9.08 -10.16 -11.42
C ARG A 180 9.42 -9.62 -12.81
N PHE A 181 8.50 -8.86 -13.39
CA PHE A 181 8.68 -8.25 -14.71
C PHE A 181 9.12 -6.78 -14.61
N ASN A 182 8.34 -5.94 -13.90
CA ASN A 182 8.61 -4.51 -13.79
C ASN A 182 8.11 -3.96 -12.45
N SER A 183 8.58 -2.76 -12.08
CA SER A 183 8.11 -2.05 -10.89
C SER A 183 7.95 -0.56 -11.21
N ILE A 184 6.75 -0.04 -10.98
CA ILE A 184 6.34 1.31 -11.39
C ILE A 184 5.96 2.11 -10.15
N PRO A 185 6.55 3.29 -9.93
CA PRO A 185 6.14 4.18 -8.86
C PRO A 185 4.85 4.93 -9.24
N VAL A 186 3.83 4.85 -8.39
CA VAL A 186 2.59 5.61 -8.51
C VAL A 186 2.51 6.60 -7.36
N ARG A 187 2.36 7.89 -7.67
CA ARG A 187 2.19 8.95 -6.69
C ARG A 187 0.73 9.16 -6.39
N LEU A 188 0.38 9.21 -5.11
CA LEU A 188 -0.97 9.36 -4.61
C LEU A 188 -1.06 10.57 -3.68
N THR A 189 -2.13 11.33 -3.80
CA THR A 189 -2.53 12.33 -2.81
C THR A 189 -3.52 11.69 -1.86
N VAL A 190 -3.21 11.71 -0.57
CA VAL A 190 -4.04 11.13 0.49
C VAL A 190 -4.55 12.26 1.38
N LYS A 191 -5.87 12.34 1.58
CA LYS A 191 -6.52 13.29 2.47
C LYS A 191 -7.41 12.56 3.45
N LEU A 192 -7.39 12.99 4.69
CA LEU A 192 -8.23 12.45 5.75
C LEU A 192 -9.10 13.57 6.30
N TYR A 193 -10.40 13.48 6.06
CA TYR A 193 -11.36 14.44 6.58
C TYR A 193 -12.02 13.91 7.84
N GLN A 194 -12.04 14.74 8.88
CA GLN A 194 -12.74 14.46 10.13
C GLN A 194 -13.51 15.68 10.60
N GLN A 195 -14.50 15.46 11.48
CA GLN A 195 -15.10 16.54 12.25
C GLN A 195 -14.14 16.95 13.36
N VAL A 196 -13.75 18.21 13.38
CA VAL A 196 -12.89 18.78 14.41
C VAL A 196 -13.58 19.94 15.12
N VAL A 197 -13.23 20.16 16.36
CA VAL A 197 -13.78 21.28 17.14
C VAL A 197 -13.03 22.54 16.78
N VAL A 198 -13.77 23.56 16.35
CA VAL A 198 -13.23 24.90 16.05
C VAL A 198 -13.89 25.96 16.92
N ALA A 199 -13.19 27.08 17.15
CA ALA A 199 -13.76 28.23 17.80
C ALA A 199 -14.87 28.87 16.94
N ALA A 200 -16.09 28.92 17.44
CA ALA A 200 -17.24 29.52 16.74
C ALA A 200 -17.16 31.06 16.73
N ARG A 201 -16.48 31.65 17.71
CA ARG A 201 -16.18 33.07 17.88
C ARG A 201 -14.77 33.27 18.44
N ALA A 202 -14.33 34.48 18.59
CA ALA A 202 -13.12 34.76 19.35
C ALA A 202 -13.29 34.41 20.84
N ILE A 203 -12.34 33.67 21.42
CA ILE A 203 -12.33 33.24 22.84
C ILE A 203 -11.17 33.94 23.52
N SER A 204 -11.49 34.72 24.56
CA SER A 204 -10.49 35.48 25.31
C SER A 204 -9.56 34.56 26.11
N GLY A 205 -8.36 35.02 26.47
CA GLY A 205 -7.50 34.27 27.37
C GLY A 205 -8.15 34.06 28.74
N ARG A 206 -8.06 32.83 29.27
CA ARG A 206 -8.71 32.37 30.51
C ARG A 206 -10.23 32.32 30.48
N GLU A 207 -10.85 32.46 29.31
CA GLU A 207 -12.29 32.25 29.15
C GLU A 207 -12.61 30.75 29.16
N VAL A 208 -13.64 30.36 29.93
CA VAL A 208 -14.13 29.00 29.98
C VAL A 208 -14.98 28.71 28.73
N LEU A 209 -14.67 27.64 28.03
CA LEU A 209 -15.35 27.23 26.83
C LEU A 209 -16.75 26.64 27.15
N THR A 210 -17.74 27.13 26.43
CA THR A 210 -19.14 26.70 26.48
C THR A 210 -19.56 26.18 25.11
N ALA A 211 -20.73 25.55 25.02
CA ALA A 211 -21.20 24.98 23.77
C ALA A 211 -21.38 26.00 22.63
N ASP A 212 -21.69 27.28 22.97
CA ASP A 212 -21.83 28.38 22.02
C ASP A 212 -20.50 28.96 21.54
N SER A 213 -19.41 28.72 22.28
CA SER A 213 -18.07 29.18 21.90
C SER A 213 -17.36 28.30 20.87
N ILE A 214 -17.91 27.11 20.61
CA ILE A 214 -17.29 26.10 19.73
C ILE A 214 -18.30 25.54 18.75
N ARG A 215 -17.80 24.97 17.64
CA ARG A 215 -18.59 24.21 16.67
C ARG A 215 -17.77 23.08 16.07
N LEU A 216 -18.43 22.08 15.51
CA LEU A 216 -17.79 21.06 14.72
C LEU A 216 -17.67 21.54 13.26
N GLU A 217 -16.53 21.30 12.65
CA GLU A 217 -16.26 21.61 11.25
C GLU A 217 -15.47 20.49 10.58
N ARG A 218 -15.81 20.17 9.34
CA ARG A 218 -15.08 19.16 8.54
C ARG A 218 -13.77 19.74 8.07
N ALA A 219 -12.65 19.15 8.47
CA ALA A 219 -11.32 19.61 8.11
C ALA A 219 -10.44 18.46 7.59
N ASP A 220 -9.49 18.81 6.72
CA ASP A 220 -8.40 17.89 6.30
C ASP A 220 -7.40 17.76 7.45
N THR A 221 -7.56 16.71 8.24
CA THR A 221 -6.76 16.49 9.46
C THR A 221 -5.32 16.08 9.15
N GLY A 222 -5.04 15.62 7.93
CA GLY A 222 -3.67 15.32 7.50
C GLY A 222 -2.72 16.52 7.50
N ARG A 223 -3.28 17.75 7.50
CA ARG A 223 -2.54 19.02 7.54
C ARG A 223 -2.55 19.71 8.89
N LEU A 224 -3.32 19.18 9.84
CA LEU A 224 -3.45 19.78 11.18
C LEU A 224 -2.30 19.35 12.08
N ALA A 225 -1.99 20.22 13.04
CA ALA A 225 -1.10 19.86 14.12
C ALA A 225 -1.69 18.73 14.96
N ALA A 226 -0.86 17.82 15.44
CA ALA A 226 -1.30 16.73 16.31
C ALA A 226 -1.99 17.26 17.58
N GLY A 227 -2.98 16.50 18.09
CA GLY A 227 -3.70 16.82 19.31
C GLY A 227 -4.92 17.73 19.11
N TYR A 228 -5.42 17.87 17.86
CA TYR A 228 -6.73 18.47 17.61
C TYR A 228 -7.84 17.67 18.29
N ILE A 229 -8.92 18.38 18.66
CA ILE A 229 -10.06 17.84 19.40
C ILE A 229 -11.17 17.50 18.41
N THR A 230 -11.70 16.28 18.50
CA THR A 230 -12.80 15.77 17.63
C THR A 230 -14.13 15.69 18.36
N ASP A 231 -14.11 15.68 19.70
CA ASP A 231 -15.31 15.62 20.55
C ASP A 231 -15.44 16.92 21.33
N SER A 232 -16.54 17.64 21.13
CA SER A 232 -16.86 18.89 21.84
C SER A 232 -16.83 18.77 23.36
N ASN A 233 -17.19 17.59 23.90
CA ASN A 233 -17.19 17.35 25.35
C ASN A 233 -15.79 17.40 25.96
N GLN A 234 -14.74 17.18 25.17
CA GLN A 234 -13.35 17.29 25.63
C GLN A 234 -12.91 18.75 25.79
N ALA A 235 -13.58 19.69 25.14
CA ALA A 235 -13.24 21.11 25.17
C ALA A 235 -14.14 21.90 26.13
N ILE A 236 -15.41 21.54 26.24
CA ILE A 236 -16.39 22.22 27.11
C ILE A 236 -15.94 22.13 28.59
N GLY A 237 -15.98 23.26 29.28
CA GLY A 237 -15.57 23.37 30.70
C GLY A 237 -14.06 23.53 30.89
N LEU A 238 -13.24 23.44 29.85
CA LEU A 238 -11.85 23.89 29.90
C LEU A 238 -11.76 25.40 29.66
N GLN A 239 -10.67 26.03 30.06
CA GLN A 239 -10.39 27.43 29.75
C GLN A 239 -9.29 27.57 28.72
N SER A 240 -9.34 28.66 27.95
CA SER A 240 -8.28 28.98 27.00
C SER A 240 -7.03 29.48 27.72
N ARG A 241 -5.85 29.05 27.27
CA ARG A 241 -4.58 29.57 27.77
C ARG A 241 -4.26 30.98 27.25
N ARG A 242 -4.79 31.32 26.08
CA ARG A 242 -4.54 32.61 25.37
C ARG A 242 -5.73 32.90 24.45
N LEU A 243 -5.72 34.11 23.89
CA LEU A 243 -6.70 34.47 22.87
C LEU A 243 -6.72 33.44 21.72
N ILE A 244 -7.90 32.91 21.39
CA ILE A 244 -8.15 32.01 20.29
C ILE A 244 -9.06 32.73 19.30
N MET A 245 -8.62 32.84 18.03
CA MET A 245 -9.40 33.51 17.00
C MET A 245 -10.50 32.59 16.49
N GLN A 246 -11.59 33.17 16.00
CA GLN A 246 -12.67 32.44 15.34
C GLN A 246 -12.13 31.56 14.21
N GLY A 247 -12.67 30.34 14.04
CA GLY A 247 -12.25 29.38 13.01
C GLY A 247 -10.96 28.60 13.35
N THR A 248 -10.32 28.91 14.48
CA THR A 248 -9.12 28.16 14.90
C THR A 248 -9.53 26.76 15.36
N VAL A 249 -8.85 25.74 14.83
CA VAL A 249 -9.00 24.35 15.30
C VAL A 249 -8.47 24.25 16.74
N LEU A 250 -9.30 23.73 17.64
CA LEU A 250 -8.92 23.55 19.03
C LEU A 250 -8.00 22.35 19.20
N THR A 251 -6.95 22.55 19.99
CA THR A 251 -5.99 21.51 20.38
C THR A 251 -5.87 21.48 21.90
N GLY A 252 -5.48 20.34 22.46
CA GLY A 252 -5.27 20.22 23.90
C GLY A 252 -4.21 21.21 24.43
N GLN A 253 -3.30 21.71 23.58
CA GLN A 253 -2.30 22.69 23.97
C GLN A 253 -2.86 24.11 24.17
N LEU A 254 -3.99 24.43 23.54
CA LEU A 254 -4.66 25.73 23.66
C LEU A 254 -5.51 25.81 24.92
N LEU A 255 -5.80 24.68 25.54
CA LEU A 255 -6.77 24.56 26.64
C LEU A 255 -6.08 24.07 27.93
N GLU A 256 -6.71 24.38 29.05
CA GLU A 256 -6.32 23.92 30.37
C GLU A 256 -7.55 23.84 31.30
N LYS A 257 -7.41 23.18 32.44
CA LYS A 257 -8.47 23.16 33.44
C LYS A 257 -8.61 24.55 34.06
N PRO A 258 -9.85 25.06 34.26
CA PRO A 258 -10.06 26.37 34.86
C PRO A 258 -9.56 26.39 36.30
N VAL A 259 -8.93 27.47 36.68
CA VAL A 259 -8.56 27.74 38.08
C VAL A 259 -9.85 28.02 38.86
N LEU A 260 -10.23 27.14 39.78
CA LEU A 260 -11.41 27.27 40.61
C LEU A 260 -11.12 28.12 41.87
N ILE A 261 -9.95 27.92 42.45
CA ILE A 261 -9.51 28.62 43.65
C ILE A 261 -8.22 29.39 43.33
N ALA A 262 -8.27 30.72 43.39
CA ALA A 262 -7.08 31.52 43.21
C ALA A 262 -6.27 31.59 44.50
N ARG A 263 -4.95 31.74 44.40
CA ARG A 263 -4.09 32.00 45.56
C ARG A 263 -4.56 33.23 46.33
N GLY A 264 -4.61 33.12 47.67
CA GLY A 264 -5.07 34.18 48.56
C GLY A 264 -6.57 34.16 48.87
N THR A 265 -7.37 33.38 48.13
CA THR A 265 -8.82 33.24 48.34
C THR A 265 -9.09 32.55 49.67
N THR A 266 -10.08 33.08 50.43
CA THR A 266 -10.62 32.42 51.61
C THR A 266 -11.59 31.33 51.18
N ILE A 267 -11.42 30.14 51.72
CA ILE A 267 -12.14 28.93 51.31
C ILE A 267 -12.54 28.12 52.53
N THR A 268 -13.55 27.27 52.38
CA THR A 268 -13.97 26.31 53.36
C THR A 268 -13.17 25.00 53.24
N VAL A 269 -12.51 24.66 54.35
CA VAL A 269 -11.79 23.38 54.47
C VAL A 269 -12.72 22.40 55.13
N VAL A 270 -13.03 21.29 54.42
CA VAL A 270 -13.89 20.20 54.91
C VAL A 270 -13.01 19.02 55.25
N ALA A 271 -13.17 18.42 56.39
CA ALA A 271 -12.59 17.17 56.79
C ALA A 271 -13.72 16.16 57.15
N ARG A 272 -13.63 14.96 56.60
CA ARG A 272 -14.62 13.90 56.90
C ARG A 272 -13.91 12.70 57.55
N VAL A 273 -14.45 12.27 58.68
CA VAL A 273 -13.98 11.06 59.40
C VAL A 273 -15.23 10.25 59.74
N GLY A 274 -15.48 9.19 58.98
CA GLY A 274 -16.74 8.43 59.08
C GLY A 274 -17.94 9.32 58.72
N ASP A 275 -18.93 9.39 59.61
CA ASP A 275 -20.14 10.23 59.46
C ASP A 275 -19.94 11.66 60.03
N ILE A 276 -18.77 11.97 60.54
CA ILE A 276 -18.52 13.29 61.12
C ILE A 276 -17.86 14.18 60.06
N GLU A 277 -18.50 15.32 59.78
CA GLU A 277 -17.92 16.39 58.94
C GLU A 277 -17.55 17.59 59.79
N VAL A 278 -16.32 18.05 59.67
CA VAL A 278 -15.80 19.23 60.31
C VAL A 278 -15.39 20.26 59.28
N THR A 279 -15.80 21.47 59.45
CA THR A 279 -15.48 22.59 58.58
C THR A 279 -14.63 23.61 59.30
N ALA A 280 -13.73 24.25 58.57
CA ALA A 280 -12.88 25.36 59.04
C ALA A 280 -12.62 26.36 57.91
N SER A 281 -12.34 27.58 58.26
CA SER A 281 -11.91 28.60 57.29
C SER A 281 -10.42 28.47 57.02
N GLY A 282 -10.03 28.55 55.73
CA GLY A 282 -8.64 28.51 55.27
C GLY A 282 -8.38 29.50 54.18
N GLN A 283 -7.08 29.81 53.97
CA GLN A 283 -6.63 30.64 52.86
C GLN A 283 -5.79 29.79 51.90
N ALA A 284 -6.12 29.82 50.61
CA ALA A 284 -5.34 29.13 49.58
C ALA A 284 -3.96 29.75 49.42
N LEU A 285 -2.90 28.93 49.48
CA LEU A 285 -1.52 29.40 49.30
C LEU A 285 -1.04 29.30 47.86
N GLN A 286 -1.82 28.64 46.98
CA GLN A 286 -1.57 28.48 45.55
C GLN A 286 -2.89 28.32 44.78
N ASP A 287 -2.83 28.57 43.46
CA ASP A 287 -3.97 28.33 42.59
C ASP A 287 -4.34 26.86 42.58
N GLY A 288 -5.64 26.56 42.48
CA GLY A 288 -6.19 25.22 42.47
C GLY A 288 -7.18 24.99 41.35
N VAL A 289 -7.00 23.91 40.56
CA VAL A 289 -7.98 23.41 39.65
C VAL A 289 -8.75 22.23 40.26
N LYS A 290 -9.89 21.86 39.74
CA LYS A 290 -10.72 20.75 40.24
C LYS A 290 -9.87 19.48 40.44
N ASP A 291 -10.07 18.82 41.57
CA ASP A 291 -9.39 17.58 42.01
C ASP A 291 -7.88 17.72 42.33
N GLN A 292 -7.31 18.89 42.21
CA GLN A 292 -5.91 19.16 42.53
C GLN A 292 -5.72 19.25 44.07
N LEU A 293 -4.60 18.72 44.56
CA LEU A 293 -4.15 18.94 45.92
C LEU A 293 -3.44 20.28 45.99
N ILE A 294 -3.93 21.18 46.88
CA ILE A 294 -3.35 22.48 47.10
C ILE A 294 -2.99 22.69 48.60
N ARG A 295 -2.01 23.54 48.83
CA ARG A 295 -1.69 23.98 50.21
C ARG A 295 -2.64 25.06 50.63
N VAL A 296 -3.22 24.86 51.81
CA VAL A 296 -4.17 25.80 52.44
C VAL A 296 -3.71 26.08 53.86
N GLN A 297 -3.70 27.32 54.25
CA GLN A 297 -3.45 27.74 55.65
C GLN A 297 -4.75 27.89 56.39
N ASN A 298 -4.99 27.12 57.46
CA ASN A 298 -6.10 27.31 58.33
C ASN A 298 -5.99 28.69 59.03
N THR A 299 -7.03 29.52 58.94
CA THR A 299 -6.99 30.92 59.42
C THR A 299 -6.89 31.00 60.92
N ASN A 300 -7.43 30.05 61.69
CA ASN A 300 -7.45 30.05 63.14
C ASN A 300 -6.15 29.53 63.74
N SER A 301 -5.71 28.31 63.27
CA SER A 301 -4.56 27.65 63.84
C SER A 301 -3.23 27.99 63.13
N ARG A 302 -3.25 28.72 62.00
CA ARG A 302 -2.12 29.07 61.16
C ARG A 302 -1.36 27.87 60.59
N ARG A 303 -1.86 26.65 60.79
CA ARG A 303 -1.27 25.41 60.23
C ARG A 303 -1.53 25.32 58.75
N ILE A 304 -0.50 24.89 58.03
CA ILE A 304 -0.61 24.58 56.57
C ILE A 304 -1.00 23.11 56.42
N ILE A 305 -2.04 22.87 55.65
CA ILE A 305 -2.55 21.57 55.33
C ILE A 305 -2.66 21.41 53.83
N THR A 306 -2.64 20.17 53.33
CA THR A 306 -2.88 19.85 51.91
C THR A 306 -4.31 19.33 51.77
N ALA A 307 -5.06 19.93 50.85
CA ALA A 307 -6.47 19.58 50.64
C ALA A 307 -6.78 19.55 49.15
N ARG A 308 -7.75 18.74 48.78
CA ARG A 308 -8.21 18.55 47.39
C ARG A 308 -9.29 19.59 47.08
N VAL A 309 -9.15 20.28 45.96
CA VAL A 309 -10.16 21.22 45.46
C VAL A 309 -11.41 20.48 45.00
N ILE A 310 -12.53 20.80 45.58
CA ILE A 310 -13.86 20.24 45.21
C ILE A 310 -14.58 21.17 44.25
N ASP A 311 -14.67 22.45 44.64
CA ASP A 311 -15.33 23.53 43.90
C ASP A 311 -14.60 24.86 44.08
N ASN A 312 -15.20 25.99 43.69
CA ASN A 312 -14.61 27.32 43.73
C ASN A 312 -14.46 27.92 45.16
N ALA A 313 -15.02 27.25 46.17
CA ALA A 313 -15.01 27.74 47.57
C ALA A 313 -14.63 26.65 48.57
N THR A 314 -14.55 25.39 48.17
CA THR A 314 -14.45 24.22 49.06
C THR A 314 -13.24 23.35 48.73
N VAL A 315 -12.48 22.98 49.77
CA VAL A 315 -11.46 21.96 49.67
C VAL A 315 -11.67 20.84 50.69
N LEU A 316 -11.36 19.61 50.32
CA LEU A 316 -11.49 18.43 51.15
C LEU A 316 -10.12 17.96 51.63
N VAL A 317 -9.97 17.85 52.95
CA VAL A 317 -8.79 17.20 53.55
C VAL A 317 -9.02 15.68 53.53
N GLY A 318 -8.16 15.00 52.79
CA GLY A 318 -8.17 13.51 52.81
C GLY A 318 -7.69 13.02 54.17
N THR A 319 -8.45 12.14 54.82
CA THR A 319 -7.85 11.30 55.86
C THR A 319 -6.88 10.36 55.18
N TYR A 320 -5.58 10.56 55.35
CA TYR A 320 -4.57 9.55 55.09
C TYR A 320 -4.85 8.44 56.10
N SER A 321 -5.59 7.42 55.66
CA SER A 321 -5.55 6.14 56.33
C SER A 321 -4.19 5.53 56.00
N GLY A 322 -3.21 5.81 56.91
CA GLY A 322 -1.89 5.20 56.83
C GLY A 322 -2.09 3.69 56.96
N LYS A 323 -1.67 2.94 55.96
CA LYS A 323 -1.22 1.58 56.09
C LYS A 323 0.28 1.56 56.18
#